data_f4c0b0bd2caf8682078700e7ba315674
#
_entry.id   f4c0b0bd2caf8682078700e7ba315674
#
_cell.length_a   1.000
_cell.length_b   1.000
_cell.length_c   1.000
_cell.angle_alpha   90.00
_cell.angle_beta   90.00
_cell.angle_gamma   90.00
#
_symmetry.space_group_name_H-M   'P 1'
#
loop_
_entity.id
_entity.type
_entity.pdbx_description
1 polymer ?
#
loop_
_entity_poly.entity_id
_entity_poly.type
_entity_poly.pdbx_seq_one_letter_code
_entity_poly.pdbx_strand_id
1 'polypeptide(L)'
;MGRFARSLMARASGGSVALSRMWPGRADRLIIAPHDLRTADATRAAEIYAGRFVFAGKIVTCHGRSIFDLEPPSEDWEVALLGFGWLRHLRAADTALTRANARALVDDWISNQSHQRPVARRADVLARRVISLLSQAPLVLGDTDGKFYRRYLRGLSREIRQLRQTMLDMPDGVPRLQVMIALCYAALCLANQARHIKGTSKKLSDELLRQILPDGGHISRNPGALIELLIDLLPLRQTFAARNIPPPQPLLNAIDRMMPMLRFFRHGDGSIALFNGMSGTPSDLLATLLAYDDTHGTPMSGMPHTGFQRLDAGTTTLIMDTGAPPPASVSNEAHAGCLSFELSSGQSRIIINCGMPSTGRDNWRSFARSTAAHSTLTYHEASSCQFVEMSAIKRFLHGSLVTSGPAHVENIREIVANGVLLSTSHDGYVPRFGVVHRRVLLLAHDGSRIDGEDSVSPAEGARARGNDGDYALRFHLHPSVKASRLSDARGVMLVLPNRDVWIFEAFDDKVELEDSVFLAGNDGPRRTAQIVIRQDARHASSIRWSFVRSSASPAATNARRNARREPELPLE
;
A
#
# COMPACT_ATOMS: atom_id res chain seq x y z
N MET A 1 26.07 17.69 -5.23
CA MET A 1 27.50 17.35 -5.13
C MET A 1 27.94 16.72 -3.79
N GLY A 2 27.30 16.97 -2.65
CA GLY A 2 27.75 16.47 -1.34
C GLY A 2 27.56 14.97 -1.05
N ARG A 3 26.72 14.21 -1.77
CA ARG A 3 26.50 12.78 -1.55
C ARG A 3 27.48 11.88 -2.33
N PHE A 4 27.92 12.32 -3.50
CA PHE A 4 28.92 11.58 -4.31
C PHE A 4 30.31 11.55 -3.65
N ALA A 5 30.70 12.65 -3.01
CA ALA A 5 31.98 12.75 -2.31
C ALA A 5 32.06 11.83 -1.07
N ARG A 6 30.93 11.61 -0.36
CA ARG A 6 30.89 10.71 0.81
C ARG A 6 30.97 9.21 0.41
N SER A 7 30.43 8.84 -0.75
CA SER A 7 30.54 7.47 -1.29
C SER A 7 31.98 7.12 -1.66
N LEU A 8 32.73 8.08 -2.19
CA LEU A 8 34.16 7.88 -2.53
C LEU A 8 35.04 7.77 -1.28
N MET A 9 34.76 8.57 -0.23
CA MET A 9 35.50 8.46 1.04
C MET A 9 35.21 7.16 1.80
N ALA A 10 34.00 6.61 1.69
CA ALA A 10 33.67 5.31 2.29
C ALA A 10 34.43 4.14 1.60
N ARG A 11 34.78 4.27 0.33
CA ARG A 11 35.61 3.30 -0.40
C ARG A 11 37.09 3.41 -0.08
N ALA A 12 37.57 4.60 0.28
CA ALA A 12 38.95 4.82 0.67
C ALA A 12 39.28 4.32 2.09
N SER A 13 38.25 4.13 2.96
CA SER A 13 38.44 3.59 4.32
C SER A 13 38.45 2.05 4.38
N GLY A 14 38.71 1.38 3.27
CA GLY A 14 38.84 -0.08 3.17
C GLY A 14 39.91 -0.71 4.08
N GLY A 15 40.79 0.10 4.72
CA GLY A 15 41.76 -0.37 5.68
C GLY A 15 41.19 -0.79 7.04
N SER A 16 40.03 -0.24 7.46
CA SER A 16 39.44 -0.60 8.76
C SER A 16 38.58 -1.88 8.69
N VAL A 17 38.11 -2.26 7.49
CA VAL A 17 37.33 -3.49 7.27
C VAL A 17 38.20 -4.73 7.35
N ALA A 18 39.49 -4.63 7.00
CA ALA A 18 40.44 -5.74 7.08
C ALA A 18 40.78 -6.12 8.53
N LEU A 19 40.87 -5.17 9.43
CA LEU A 19 41.19 -5.41 10.86
C LEU A 19 40.01 -6.04 11.63
N SER A 20 38.76 -5.83 11.20
CA SER A 20 37.58 -6.48 11.82
C SER A 20 37.44 -7.96 11.44
N ARG A 21 38.16 -8.43 10.41
CA ARG A 21 38.20 -9.84 10.00
C ARG A 21 39.09 -10.71 10.89
N MET A 22 39.98 -10.12 11.68
CA MET A 22 41.00 -10.89 12.43
C MET A 22 40.60 -11.28 13.85
N TRP A 23 39.43 -10.84 14.36
CA TRP A 23 38.96 -11.28 15.67
C TRP A 23 37.73 -12.16 15.52
N PRO A 24 37.80 -13.48 15.80
CA PRO A 24 36.63 -14.30 15.94
C PRO A 24 35.91 -13.83 17.21
N GLY A 25 34.85 -13.03 17.03
CA GLY A 25 33.98 -12.65 18.11
C GLY A 25 33.50 -13.89 18.88
N ARG A 26 33.43 -13.79 20.21
CA ARG A 26 32.81 -14.82 21.08
C ARG A 26 31.55 -15.34 20.42
N ALA A 27 31.36 -16.67 20.45
CA ALA A 27 30.19 -17.33 19.92
C ALA A 27 28.94 -16.56 20.35
N ASP A 28 28.19 -16.08 19.36
CA ASP A 28 26.97 -15.31 19.58
C ASP A 28 25.94 -16.19 20.30
N ARG A 29 25.04 -15.59 21.04
CA ARG A 29 23.96 -16.30 21.72
C ARG A 29 22.64 -15.62 21.44
N LEU A 30 21.65 -16.40 21.01
CA LEU A 30 20.26 -15.95 20.95
C LEU A 30 19.75 -15.72 22.37
N ILE A 31 19.19 -14.54 22.65
CA ILE A 31 18.64 -14.20 23.97
C ILE A 31 17.14 -14.42 23.96
N ILE A 32 16.46 -13.98 22.90
CA ILE A 32 15.01 -14.09 22.71
C ILE A 32 14.71 -14.21 21.21
N ALA A 33 13.64 -14.90 20.87
CA ALA A 33 13.07 -14.91 19.52
C ALA A 33 11.83 -14.01 19.49
N PRO A 34 11.74 -13.02 18.58
CA PRO A 34 10.58 -12.17 18.49
C PRO A 34 9.37 -12.95 17.95
N HIS A 35 8.18 -12.50 18.32
CA HIS A 35 6.94 -13.02 17.75
C HIS A 35 6.82 -12.66 16.27
N ASP A 36 6.28 -13.55 15.45
CA ASP A 36 5.82 -13.26 14.09
C ASP A 36 4.28 -13.26 14.11
N LEU A 37 3.66 -12.12 13.84
CA LEU A 37 2.20 -11.96 13.84
C LEU A 37 1.55 -12.40 12.53
N ARG A 38 2.34 -12.77 11.52
CA ARG A 38 1.81 -13.23 10.25
C ARG A 38 1.14 -14.57 10.39
N THR A 39 -0.03 -14.70 9.77
CA THR A 39 -0.76 -15.97 9.73
C THR A 39 0.12 -17.10 9.17
N ALA A 40 0.02 -18.26 9.78
CA ALA A 40 0.73 -19.44 9.40
C ALA A 40 -0.26 -20.57 9.06
N ASP A 41 0.04 -21.32 8.02
CA ASP A 41 -0.78 -22.42 7.51
C ASP A 41 0.02 -23.72 7.57
N ALA A 42 -0.36 -24.64 8.45
CA ALA A 42 0.31 -25.93 8.63
C ALA A 42 0.22 -26.83 7.38
N THR A 43 -0.77 -26.63 6.50
CA THR A 43 -0.91 -27.44 5.27
C THR A 43 0.23 -27.15 4.28
N ARG A 44 0.72 -25.90 4.24
CA ARG A 44 1.89 -25.53 3.44
C ARG A 44 3.18 -26.20 3.89
N ALA A 45 3.27 -26.61 5.15
CA ALA A 45 4.43 -27.35 5.63
C ALA A 45 4.57 -28.71 4.91
N ALA A 46 3.47 -29.40 4.63
CA ALA A 46 3.49 -30.66 3.87
C ALA A 46 3.97 -30.46 2.42
N GLU A 47 3.56 -29.37 1.77
CA GLU A 47 4.02 -29.02 0.43
C GLU A 47 5.52 -28.73 0.40
N ILE A 48 6.01 -27.91 1.34
CA ILE A 48 7.44 -27.59 1.47
C ILE A 48 8.25 -28.86 1.74
N TYR A 49 7.76 -29.73 2.61
CA TYR A 49 8.40 -31.01 2.89
C TYR A 49 8.47 -31.92 1.65
N ALA A 50 7.42 -31.93 0.83
CA ALA A 50 7.40 -32.63 -0.46
C ALA A 50 8.26 -31.96 -1.54
N GLY A 51 8.99 -30.90 -1.20
CA GLY A 51 9.85 -30.15 -2.14
C GLY A 51 9.06 -29.26 -3.10
N ARG A 52 7.82 -28.91 -2.77
CA ARG A 52 6.95 -28.03 -3.56
C ARG A 52 6.86 -26.64 -2.90
N PHE A 53 7.35 -25.62 -3.60
CA PHE A 53 7.34 -24.24 -3.11
C PHE A 53 6.37 -23.40 -3.94
N VAL A 54 5.33 -22.89 -3.29
CA VAL A 54 4.25 -22.09 -3.91
C VAL A 54 4.34 -20.65 -3.43
N PHE A 55 4.84 -19.75 -4.27
CA PHE A 55 4.94 -18.32 -3.98
C PHE A 55 4.49 -17.49 -5.18
N ALA A 56 3.89 -16.33 -4.92
CA ALA A 56 3.47 -15.38 -5.96
C ALA A 56 2.68 -16.05 -7.12
N GLY A 57 1.80 -17.00 -6.79
CA GLY A 57 0.98 -17.71 -7.77
C GLY A 57 1.72 -18.74 -8.63
N LYS A 58 3.01 -19.02 -8.35
CA LYS A 58 3.83 -19.96 -9.13
C LYS A 58 4.36 -21.09 -8.27
N ILE A 59 4.52 -22.27 -8.86
CA ILE A 59 4.95 -23.49 -8.18
C ILE A 59 6.30 -23.92 -8.74
N VAL A 60 7.25 -24.24 -7.84
CA VAL A 60 8.52 -24.89 -8.18
C VAL A 60 8.65 -26.17 -7.39
N THR A 61 9.03 -27.27 -8.03
CA THR A 61 9.29 -28.56 -7.42
C THR A 61 10.78 -28.91 -7.49
N CYS A 62 11.35 -29.32 -6.38
CA CYS A 62 12.80 -29.51 -6.21
C CYS A 62 13.37 -30.76 -6.93
N HIS A 63 12.58 -31.84 -7.06
CA HIS A 63 13.05 -33.13 -7.61
C HIS A 63 14.41 -33.60 -7.04
N GLY A 64 14.59 -33.48 -5.72
CA GLY A 64 15.82 -33.88 -5.04
C GLY A 64 16.99 -32.90 -5.14
N ARG A 65 16.83 -31.75 -5.80
CA ARG A 65 17.83 -30.67 -5.87
C ARG A 65 17.56 -29.63 -4.78
N SER A 66 18.56 -28.82 -4.45
CA SER A 66 18.35 -27.65 -3.59
C SER A 66 17.41 -26.66 -4.28
N ILE A 67 16.41 -26.14 -3.53
CA ILE A 67 15.52 -25.08 -4.03
C ILE A 67 16.30 -23.80 -4.37
N PHE A 68 17.40 -23.57 -3.68
CA PHE A 68 18.25 -22.40 -3.88
C PHE A 68 19.12 -22.47 -5.13
N ASP A 69 19.28 -23.65 -5.76
CA ASP A 69 20.01 -23.85 -7.00
C ASP A 69 19.11 -23.77 -8.24
N LEU A 70 17.78 -23.79 -8.04
CA LEU A 70 16.84 -23.73 -9.15
C LEU A 70 16.66 -22.30 -9.64
N GLU A 71 16.33 -22.17 -10.94
CA GLU A 71 15.98 -20.89 -11.53
C GLU A 71 14.61 -20.44 -11.05
N PRO A 72 14.48 -19.24 -10.47
CA PRO A 72 13.19 -18.74 -9.99
C PRO A 72 12.28 -18.40 -11.18
N PRO A 73 10.99 -18.76 -11.13
CA PRO A 73 10.04 -18.50 -12.23
C PRO A 73 9.64 -17.01 -12.33
N SER A 74 9.96 -16.20 -11.34
CA SER A 74 9.80 -14.74 -11.30
C SER A 74 10.56 -14.14 -10.14
N GLU A 75 10.81 -12.82 -10.21
CA GLU A 75 11.46 -12.08 -9.12
C GLU A 75 10.63 -12.09 -7.84
N ASP A 76 9.31 -11.88 -7.92
CA ASP A 76 8.42 -11.92 -6.74
C ASP A 76 8.47 -13.28 -6.02
N TRP A 77 8.57 -14.35 -6.78
CA TRP A 77 8.75 -15.70 -6.23
C TRP A 77 10.10 -15.85 -5.54
N GLU A 78 11.17 -15.33 -6.14
CA GLU A 78 12.51 -15.34 -5.55
C GLU A 78 12.58 -14.50 -4.27
N VAL A 79 11.95 -13.32 -4.27
CA VAL A 79 11.82 -12.47 -3.07
C VAL A 79 11.14 -13.22 -1.93
N ALA A 80 10.05 -13.92 -2.21
CA ALA A 80 9.32 -14.71 -1.21
C ALA A 80 10.16 -15.88 -0.67
N LEU A 81 10.87 -16.60 -1.53
CA LEU A 81 11.79 -17.67 -1.13
C LEU A 81 12.90 -17.13 -0.23
N LEU A 82 13.60 -16.11 -0.70
CA LEU A 82 14.81 -15.60 -0.06
C LEU A 82 14.54 -14.72 1.17
N GLY A 83 13.28 -14.32 1.39
CA GLY A 83 12.82 -13.66 2.61
C GLY A 83 12.60 -14.60 3.79
N PHE A 84 12.57 -15.91 3.58
CA PHE A 84 12.38 -16.96 4.61
C PHE A 84 11.08 -16.84 5.41
N GLY A 85 10.14 -16.00 5.00
CA GLY A 85 8.84 -15.85 5.66
C GLY A 85 8.02 -17.15 5.71
N TRP A 86 8.29 -18.09 4.81
CA TRP A 86 7.63 -19.41 4.74
C TRP A 86 7.99 -20.34 5.90
N LEU A 87 9.09 -20.12 6.65
CA LEU A 87 9.43 -20.89 7.83
C LEU A 87 8.32 -20.90 8.89
N ARG A 88 7.50 -19.86 8.97
CA ARG A 88 6.34 -19.81 9.88
C ARG A 88 5.34 -20.93 9.64
N HIS A 89 5.19 -21.40 8.40
CA HIS A 89 4.29 -22.50 8.05
C HIS A 89 4.80 -23.83 8.64
N LEU A 90 6.12 -24.08 8.57
CA LEU A 90 6.75 -25.22 9.21
C LEU A 90 6.62 -25.18 10.74
N ARG A 91 6.71 -23.99 11.33
CA ARG A 91 6.49 -23.79 12.76
C ARG A 91 5.05 -24.08 13.18
N ALA A 92 4.06 -23.74 12.34
CA ALA A 92 2.66 -24.00 12.65
C ALA A 92 2.34 -25.52 12.72
N ALA A 93 3.03 -26.33 11.93
CA ALA A 93 2.88 -27.79 11.98
C ALA A 93 3.61 -28.42 13.17
N ASP A 94 4.68 -27.81 13.66
CA ASP A 94 5.49 -28.12 14.86
C ASP A 94 5.76 -29.63 15.13
N THR A 95 6.06 -30.40 14.11
CA THR A 95 6.46 -31.80 14.23
C THR A 95 7.98 -31.95 14.22
N ALA A 96 8.51 -33.07 14.71
CA ALA A 96 9.94 -33.39 14.62
C ALA A 96 10.42 -33.34 13.15
N LEU A 97 9.58 -33.79 12.22
CA LEU A 97 9.86 -33.79 10.79
C LEU A 97 9.96 -32.37 10.22
N THR A 98 9.03 -31.48 10.56
CA THR A 98 9.07 -30.08 10.09
C THR A 98 10.24 -29.32 10.69
N ARG A 99 10.63 -29.60 11.94
CA ARG A 99 11.85 -29.04 12.55
C ARG A 99 13.11 -29.51 11.82
N ALA A 100 13.21 -30.81 11.51
CA ALA A 100 14.34 -31.36 10.74
C ALA A 100 14.41 -30.76 9.33
N ASN A 101 13.28 -30.63 8.65
CA ASN A 101 13.19 -30.02 7.30
C ASN A 101 13.58 -28.54 7.34
N ALA A 102 13.04 -27.74 8.27
CA ALA A 102 13.41 -26.34 8.43
C ALA A 102 14.92 -26.17 8.65
N ARG A 103 15.52 -27.03 9.49
CA ARG A 103 16.96 -27.04 9.74
C ARG A 103 17.74 -27.38 8.49
N ALA A 104 17.35 -28.41 7.74
CA ALA A 104 18.03 -28.82 6.51
C ALA A 104 18.00 -27.69 5.46
N LEU A 105 16.85 -27.02 5.25
CA LEU A 105 16.72 -25.92 4.31
C LEU A 105 17.54 -24.69 4.72
N VAL A 106 17.59 -24.37 6.02
CA VAL A 106 18.41 -23.26 6.51
C VAL A 106 19.90 -23.60 6.44
N ASP A 107 20.29 -24.84 6.71
CA ASP A 107 21.70 -25.29 6.57
C ASP A 107 22.15 -25.28 5.13
N ASP A 108 21.29 -25.72 4.22
CA ASP A 108 21.52 -25.63 2.78
C ASP A 108 21.75 -24.17 2.36
N TRP A 109 20.88 -23.24 2.75
CA TRP A 109 21.07 -21.82 2.50
C TRP A 109 22.40 -21.26 3.02
N ILE A 110 22.78 -21.59 4.24
CA ILE A 110 24.04 -21.11 4.85
C ILE A 110 25.26 -21.62 4.08
N SER A 111 25.18 -22.81 3.52
CA SER A 111 26.25 -23.51 2.83
C SER A 111 26.30 -23.18 1.32
N ASN A 112 25.17 -22.74 0.74
CA ASN A 112 25.00 -22.49 -0.66
C ASN A 112 25.55 -21.10 -1.05
N GLN A 113 25.93 -20.94 -2.34
CA GLN A 113 26.39 -19.67 -2.90
C GLN A 113 25.26 -18.74 -3.37
N SER A 114 24.00 -19.16 -3.27
CA SER A 114 22.83 -18.38 -3.70
C SER A 114 22.66 -17.04 -2.97
N HIS A 115 23.31 -16.87 -1.81
CA HIS A 115 23.42 -15.57 -1.14
C HIS A 115 24.16 -14.50 -1.98
N GLN A 116 24.81 -14.89 -3.09
CA GLN A 116 25.44 -13.97 -4.04
C GLN A 116 24.46 -13.41 -5.08
N ARG A 117 23.26 -14.00 -5.24
CA ARG A 117 22.24 -13.50 -6.17
C ARG A 117 21.88 -12.05 -5.87
N PRO A 118 21.62 -11.21 -6.89
CA PRO A 118 21.26 -9.80 -6.69
C PRO A 118 20.06 -9.62 -5.76
N VAL A 119 18.99 -10.41 -5.95
CA VAL A 119 17.77 -10.38 -5.13
C VAL A 119 18.08 -10.73 -3.67
N ALA A 120 18.95 -11.70 -3.40
CA ALA A 120 19.33 -12.08 -2.03
C ALA A 120 19.99 -10.92 -1.25
N ARG A 121 20.60 -9.96 -1.96
CA ARG A 121 21.31 -8.81 -1.40
C ARG A 121 20.45 -7.55 -1.32
N ARG A 122 19.25 -7.58 -1.87
CA ARG A 122 18.30 -6.47 -1.72
C ARG A 122 18.02 -6.24 -0.24
N ALA A 123 17.96 -4.98 0.15
CA ALA A 123 17.85 -4.61 1.55
C ALA A 123 16.51 -5.04 2.19
N ASP A 124 15.41 -4.95 1.45
CA ASP A 124 14.09 -5.41 1.86
C ASP A 124 14.05 -6.92 2.08
N VAL A 125 14.60 -7.70 1.14
CA VAL A 125 14.70 -9.17 1.24
C VAL A 125 15.59 -9.58 2.40
N LEU A 126 16.74 -8.93 2.54
CA LEU A 126 17.69 -9.17 3.61
C LEU A 126 17.09 -8.84 4.99
N ALA A 127 16.38 -7.71 5.11
CA ALA A 127 15.69 -7.32 6.33
C ALA A 127 14.62 -8.35 6.72
N ARG A 128 13.79 -8.77 5.74
CA ARG A 128 12.77 -9.80 5.97
C ARG A 128 13.40 -11.12 6.38
N ARG A 129 14.48 -11.55 5.74
CA ARG A 129 15.19 -12.79 6.08
C ARG A 129 15.76 -12.74 7.50
N VAL A 130 16.38 -11.64 7.89
CA VAL A 130 16.91 -11.46 9.26
C VAL A 130 15.78 -11.56 10.29
N ILE A 131 14.64 -10.89 10.07
CA ILE A 131 13.49 -10.96 10.97
C ILE A 131 12.94 -12.39 11.01
N SER A 132 12.77 -13.04 9.86
CA SER A 132 12.24 -14.41 9.77
C SER A 132 13.15 -15.42 10.49
N LEU A 133 14.45 -15.35 10.27
CA LEU A 133 15.41 -16.22 10.96
C LEU A 133 15.40 -15.98 12.46
N LEU A 134 15.34 -14.76 12.95
CA LEU A 134 15.24 -14.46 14.38
C LEU A 134 13.93 -15.00 14.99
N SER A 135 12.79 -14.77 14.32
CA SER A 135 11.47 -15.19 14.82
C SER A 135 11.28 -16.69 14.80
N GLN A 136 11.83 -17.37 13.79
CA GLN A 136 11.71 -18.81 13.62
C GLN A 136 12.92 -19.59 14.20
N ALA A 137 13.83 -18.90 14.90
CA ALA A 137 14.97 -19.54 15.55
C ALA A 137 14.59 -20.72 16.49
N PRO A 138 13.50 -20.67 17.28
CA PRO A 138 13.10 -21.82 18.09
C PRO A 138 12.78 -23.08 17.28
N LEU A 139 12.17 -22.92 16.07
CA LEU A 139 11.92 -24.04 15.16
C LEU A 139 13.22 -24.65 14.65
N VAL A 140 14.17 -23.82 14.23
CA VAL A 140 15.41 -24.23 13.55
C VAL A 140 16.45 -24.75 14.56
N LEU A 141 16.53 -24.15 15.75
CA LEU A 141 17.55 -24.42 16.76
C LEU A 141 17.10 -25.41 17.85
N GLY A 142 15.82 -25.81 17.89
CA GLY A 142 15.35 -26.83 18.83
C GLY A 142 16.12 -28.15 18.61
N ASP A 143 16.62 -28.74 19.69
CA ASP A 143 17.33 -30.01 19.69
C ASP A 143 18.51 -30.11 18.72
N THR A 144 19.26 -29.03 18.53
CA THR A 144 20.42 -28.98 17.62
C THR A 144 21.75 -29.21 18.36
N ASP A 145 22.73 -29.72 17.61
CA ASP A 145 24.12 -29.80 18.09
C ASP A 145 24.77 -28.39 18.13
N GLY A 146 25.81 -28.27 18.95
CA GLY A 146 26.55 -27.02 19.09
C GLY A 146 27.30 -26.58 17.81
N LYS A 147 27.49 -27.47 16.81
CA LYS A 147 28.15 -27.12 15.54
C LYS A 147 27.19 -26.36 14.64
N PHE A 148 25.97 -26.87 14.46
CA PHE A 148 24.93 -26.19 13.69
C PHE A 148 24.53 -24.87 14.33
N TYR A 149 24.33 -24.84 15.67
CA TYR A 149 24.02 -23.61 16.41
C TYR A 149 25.03 -22.49 16.11
N ARG A 150 26.33 -22.79 16.21
CA ARG A 150 27.39 -21.82 15.89
C ARG A 150 27.41 -21.42 14.43
N ARG A 151 27.11 -22.34 13.50
CA ARG A 151 27.06 -22.05 12.06
C ARG A 151 25.89 -21.13 11.74
N TYR A 152 24.72 -21.39 12.29
CA TYR A 152 23.52 -20.57 12.18
C TYR A 152 23.79 -19.13 12.65
N LEU A 153 24.29 -18.94 13.87
CA LEU A 153 24.55 -17.60 14.41
C LEU A 153 25.65 -16.84 13.64
N ARG A 154 26.64 -17.55 13.10
CA ARG A 154 27.64 -16.94 12.22
C ARG A 154 27.02 -16.48 10.89
N GLY A 155 26.16 -17.29 10.29
CA GLY A 155 25.39 -16.94 9.10
C GLY A 155 24.54 -15.69 9.32
N LEU A 156 23.73 -15.72 10.39
CA LEU A 156 22.87 -14.58 10.77
C LEU A 156 23.69 -13.30 11.06
N SER A 157 24.83 -13.42 11.75
CA SER A 157 25.71 -12.27 12.00
C SER A 157 26.33 -11.69 10.72
N ARG A 158 26.55 -12.52 9.69
CA ARG A 158 26.99 -12.08 8.35
C ARG A 158 25.89 -11.26 7.67
N GLU A 159 24.67 -11.76 7.68
CA GLU A 159 23.50 -11.08 7.11
C GLU A 159 23.24 -9.71 7.78
N ILE A 160 23.28 -9.66 9.12
CA ILE A 160 23.12 -8.41 9.87
C ILE A 160 24.22 -7.39 9.51
N ARG A 161 25.45 -7.86 9.31
CA ARG A 161 26.55 -6.99 8.89
C ARG A 161 26.33 -6.42 7.49
N GLN A 162 25.89 -7.26 6.57
CA GLN A 162 25.51 -6.85 5.21
C GLN A 162 24.38 -5.84 5.26
N LEU A 163 23.34 -6.09 6.07
CA LEU A 163 22.18 -5.21 6.21
C LEU A 163 22.60 -3.81 6.73
N ARG A 164 23.57 -3.72 7.62
CA ARG A 164 24.12 -2.43 8.05
C ARG A 164 24.85 -1.67 6.95
N GLN A 165 25.49 -2.37 6.03
CA GLN A 165 26.18 -1.75 4.91
C GLN A 165 25.21 -1.22 3.86
N THR A 166 24.14 -1.96 3.56
CA THR A 166 23.12 -1.53 2.59
C THR A 166 22.33 -0.33 3.06
N MET A 167 22.19 -0.12 4.37
CA MET A 167 21.44 1.00 4.95
C MET A 167 21.94 2.38 4.50
N LEU A 168 23.22 2.53 4.20
CA LEU A 168 23.82 3.84 3.92
C LEU A 168 23.34 4.44 2.58
N ASP A 169 23.01 3.59 1.62
CA ASP A 169 22.66 3.96 0.24
C ASP A 169 21.16 3.80 -0.05
N MET A 170 20.35 3.48 0.96
CA MET A 170 18.92 3.22 0.76
C MET A 170 18.11 4.50 0.56
N PRO A 171 17.19 4.51 -0.42
CA PRO A 171 16.20 5.56 -0.52
C PRO A 171 15.24 5.53 0.68
N ASP A 172 14.52 6.61 0.88
CA ASP A 172 13.46 6.70 1.87
C ASP A 172 12.31 5.73 1.56
N GLY A 173 11.42 5.51 2.52
CA GLY A 173 10.24 4.67 2.36
C GLY A 173 10.25 3.41 3.23
N VAL A 174 9.26 2.56 3.00
CA VAL A 174 9.03 1.32 3.77
C VAL A 174 10.27 0.43 3.84
N PRO A 175 11.03 0.19 2.75
CA PRO A 175 12.22 -0.67 2.83
C PRO A 175 13.26 -0.19 3.83
N ARG A 176 13.46 1.14 3.93
CA ARG A 176 14.40 1.73 4.89
C ARG A 176 13.92 1.52 6.34
N LEU A 177 12.64 1.70 6.61
CA LEU A 177 12.06 1.39 7.92
C LEU A 177 12.18 -0.10 8.26
N GLN A 178 11.92 -1.00 7.32
CA GLN A 178 12.09 -2.44 7.52
C GLN A 178 13.52 -2.81 7.89
N VAL A 179 14.52 -2.19 7.27
CA VAL A 179 15.93 -2.38 7.65
C VAL A 179 16.19 -1.91 9.09
N MET A 180 15.65 -0.75 9.49
CA MET A 180 15.81 -0.25 10.87
C MET A 180 15.14 -1.20 11.88
N ILE A 181 13.94 -1.68 11.56
CA ILE A 181 13.21 -2.66 12.38
C ILE A 181 14.05 -3.95 12.53
N ALA A 182 14.56 -4.51 11.43
CA ALA A 182 15.37 -5.73 11.44
C ALA A 182 16.67 -5.55 12.27
N LEU A 183 17.33 -4.40 12.18
CA LEU A 183 18.51 -4.09 12.97
C LEU A 183 18.19 -3.91 14.47
N CYS A 184 17.02 -3.36 14.81
CA CYS A 184 16.56 -3.31 16.20
C CYS A 184 16.25 -4.71 16.74
N TYR A 185 15.59 -5.57 15.98
CA TYR A 185 15.41 -6.97 16.36
C TYR A 185 16.74 -7.67 16.58
N ALA A 186 17.69 -7.52 15.66
CA ALA A 186 19.02 -8.11 15.82
C ALA A 186 19.71 -7.66 17.10
N ALA A 187 19.62 -6.34 17.42
CA ALA A 187 20.21 -5.79 18.62
C ALA A 187 19.56 -6.32 19.92
N LEU A 188 18.26 -6.52 19.91
CA LEU A 188 17.49 -7.04 21.06
C LEU A 188 17.65 -8.55 21.24
N CYS A 189 17.75 -9.31 20.14
CA CYS A 189 17.67 -10.78 20.17
C CYS A 189 19.04 -11.47 20.32
N LEU A 190 20.15 -10.82 19.94
CA LEU A 190 21.49 -11.41 19.94
C LEU A 190 22.42 -10.76 20.97
N ALA A 191 23.13 -11.58 21.75
CA ALA A 191 23.96 -11.09 22.85
C ALA A 191 25.09 -10.16 22.39
N ASN A 192 25.79 -10.48 21.30
CA ASN A 192 26.89 -9.66 20.76
C ASN A 192 26.41 -8.36 20.10
N GLN A 193 25.12 -8.25 19.79
CA GLN A 193 24.50 -7.08 19.18
C GLN A 193 23.93 -6.08 20.19
N ALA A 194 23.82 -6.47 21.47
CA ALA A 194 23.22 -5.64 22.53
C ALA A 194 23.85 -4.23 22.65
N ARG A 195 25.15 -4.12 22.39
CA ARG A 195 25.85 -2.82 22.34
C ARG A 195 25.28 -1.83 21.31
N HIS A 196 24.54 -2.30 20.34
CA HIS A 196 23.94 -1.49 19.28
C HIS A 196 22.52 -1.04 19.59
N ILE A 197 21.88 -1.51 20.68
CA ILE A 197 20.48 -1.21 21.01
C ILE A 197 20.22 0.30 21.01
N LYS A 198 21.01 1.08 21.76
CA LYS A 198 20.84 2.54 21.84
C LYS A 198 20.95 3.21 20.46
N GLY A 199 21.93 2.83 19.66
CA GLY A 199 22.15 3.42 18.34
C GLY A 199 21.11 3.04 17.31
N THR A 200 20.64 1.78 17.28
CA THR A 200 19.59 1.32 16.37
C THR A 200 18.22 1.88 16.77
N SER A 201 17.92 1.93 18.07
CA SER A 201 16.67 2.53 18.58
C SER A 201 16.57 4.01 18.22
N LYS A 202 17.68 4.77 18.35
CA LYS A 202 17.71 6.17 17.95
C LYS A 202 17.45 6.32 16.45
N LYS A 203 18.15 5.55 15.60
CA LYS A 203 17.96 5.61 14.14
C LYS A 203 16.54 5.24 13.74
N LEU A 204 15.95 4.19 14.34
CA LEU A 204 14.55 3.85 14.11
C LEU A 204 13.62 5.00 14.52
N SER A 205 13.86 5.62 15.67
CA SER A 205 13.08 6.77 16.13
C SER A 205 13.13 7.94 15.16
N ASP A 206 14.33 8.29 14.69
CA ASP A 206 14.54 9.38 13.73
C ASP A 206 13.80 9.09 12.40
N GLU A 207 13.81 7.84 11.93
CA GLU A 207 13.08 7.42 10.71
C GLU A 207 11.56 7.40 10.92
N LEU A 208 11.06 6.92 12.06
CA LEU A 208 9.63 6.94 12.37
C LEU A 208 9.09 8.37 12.47
N LEU A 209 9.82 9.29 13.09
CA LEU A 209 9.46 10.70 13.17
C LEU A 209 9.41 11.36 11.78
N ARG A 210 10.25 10.92 10.85
CA ARG A 210 10.34 11.46 9.50
C ARG A 210 9.30 10.86 8.54
N GLN A 211 8.98 9.58 8.68
CA GLN A 211 8.18 8.83 7.71
C GLN A 211 6.73 8.61 8.14
N ILE A 212 6.42 8.69 9.44
CA ILE A 212 5.04 8.60 9.93
C ILE A 212 4.55 10.00 10.30
N LEU A 213 3.60 10.47 9.52
CA LEU A 213 3.04 11.82 9.62
C LEU A 213 2.27 12.00 10.94
N PRO A 214 1.96 13.26 11.35
CA PRO A 214 1.25 13.52 12.59
C PRO A 214 -0.12 12.85 12.70
N ASP A 215 -0.81 12.63 11.58
CA ASP A 215 -2.09 11.92 11.50
C ASP A 215 -1.94 10.38 11.37
N GLY A 216 -0.72 9.86 11.42
CA GLY A 216 -0.44 8.43 11.39
C GLY A 216 -0.22 7.83 10.00
N GLY A 217 -0.43 8.59 8.93
CA GLY A 217 -0.14 8.12 7.58
C GLY A 217 1.35 8.02 7.30
N HIS A 218 1.74 7.13 6.39
CA HIS A 218 3.12 7.04 5.89
C HIS A 218 3.35 8.10 4.80
N ILE A 219 4.56 8.66 4.72
CA ILE A 219 4.91 9.71 3.75
C ILE A 219 4.71 9.31 2.28
N SER A 220 4.65 8.00 1.96
CA SER A 220 4.31 7.52 0.60
C SER A 220 2.82 7.65 0.28
N ARG A 221 1.98 7.93 1.27
CA ARG A 221 0.52 7.98 1.16
C ARG A 221 -0.13 6.65 0.72
N ASN A 222 0.66 5.54 0.73
CA ASN A 222 0.17 4.19 0.44
C ASN A 222 -0.44 3.57 1.70
N PRO A 223 -1.76 3.25 1.73
CA PRO A 223 -2.39 2.60 2.88
C PRO A 223 -1.77 1.24 3.23
N GLY A 224 -1.26 0.51 2.24
CA GLY A 224 -0.58 -0.78 2.43
C GLY A 224 0.67 -0.70 3.29
N ALA A 225 1.37 0.45 3.25
CA ALA A 225 2.55 0.70 4.08
C ALA A 225 2.25 0.59 5.59
N LEU A 226 1.02 0.94 6.01
CA LEU A 226 0.59 0.82 7.40
C LEU A 226 0.56 -0.65 7.85
N ILE A 227 0.00 -1.52 7.01
CA ILE A 227 -0.08 -2.97 7.28
C ILE A 227 1.33 -3.57 7.36
N GLU A 228 2.17 -3.25 6.35
CA GLU A 228 3.54 -3.78 6.26
C GLU A 228 4.42 -3.37 7.44
N LEU A 229 4.25 -2.16 7.96
CA LEU A 229 5.02 -1.65 9.07
C LEU A 229 4.47 -2.12 10.42
N LEU A 230 3.15 -2.02 10.65
CA LEU A 230 2.53 -2.39 11.92
C LEU A 230 2.76 -3.86 12.28
N ILE A 231 2.72 -4.76 11.29
CA ILE A 231 2.91 -6.21 11.51
C ILE A 231 4.30 -6.55 12.07
N ASP A 232 5.28 -5.65 11.90
CA ASP A 232 6.63 -5.78 12.46
C ASP A 232 6.88 -4.86 13.67
N LEU A 233 6.23 -3.66 13.73
CA LEU A 233 6.40 -2.71 14.83
C LEU A 233 5.72 -3.18 16.13
N LEU A 234 4.55 -3.83 16.03
CA LEU A 234 3.83 -4.35 17.19
C LEU A 234 4.65 -5.41 17.94
N PRO A 235 5.18 -6.48 17.28
CA PRO A 235 6.02 -7.44 17.99
C PRO A 235 7.38 -6.84 18.38
N LEU A 236 7.87 -5.82 17.68
CA LEU A 236 9.08 -5.12 18.12
C LEU A 236 8.86 -4.43 19.47
N ARG A 237 7.73 -3.74 19.67
CA ARG A 237 7.34 -3.17 20.96
C ARG A 237 7.33 -4.25 22.07
N GLN A 238 6.73 -5.41 21.77
CA GLN A 238 6.69 -6.54 22.70
C GLN A 238 8.10 -7.10 23.00
N THR A 239 9.00 -7.13 22.01
CA THR A 239 10.38 -7.60 22.17
C THR A 239 11.18 -6.69 23.09
N PHE A 240 11.00 -5.37 23.02
CA PHE A 240 11.58 -4.42 23.99
C PHE A 240 11.10 -4.74 25.41
N ALA A 241 9.78 -4.91 25.58
CA ALA A 241 9.19 -5.23 26.88
C ALA A 241 9.71 -6.57 27.45
N ALA A 242 9.77 -7.62 26.63
CA ALA A 242 10.28 -8.94 27.01
C ALA A 242 11.78 -8.93 27.39
N ARG A 243 12.52 -7.89 26.96
CA ARG A 243 13.91 -7.63 27.32
C ARG A 243 14.06 -6.72 28.54
N ASN A 244 12.96 -6.29 29.16
CA ASN A 244 12.94 -5.26 30.21
C ASN A 244 13.67 -3.96 29.79
N ILE A 245 13.56 -3.59 28.52
CA ILE A 245 14.11 -2.37 27.96
C ILE A 245 12.93 -1.49 27.53
N PRO A 246 12.83 -0.25 27.99
CA PRO A 246 11.74 0.62 27.58
C PRO A 246 11.79 0.88 26.07
N PRO A 247 10.66 0.66 25.36
CA PRO A 247 10.57 1.01 23.94
C PRO A 247 10.80 2.51 23.74
N PRO A 248 11.43 2.94 22.64
CA PRO A 248 11.53 4.37 22.33
C PRO A 248 10.15 5.01 22.20
N GLN A 249 9.96 6.21 22.77
CA GLN A 249 8.67 6.92 22.68
C GLN A 249 8.18 7.15 21.24
N PRO A 250 9.05 7.48 20.24
CA PRO A 250 8.62 7.58 18.86
C PRO A 250 8.04 6.28 18.28
N LEU A 251 8.49 5.11 18.74
CA LEU A 251 7.90 3.82 18.34
C LEU A 251 6.47 3.68 18.86
N LEU A 252 6.24 4.01 20.13
CA LEU A 252 4.90 3.96 20.74
C LEU A 252 3.97 4.95 20.03
N ASN A 253 4.39 6.20 19.90
CA ASN A 253 3.62 7.25 19.24
C ASN A 253 3.30 6.93 17.77
N ALA A 254 4.22 6.27 17.04
CA ALA A 254 3.97 5.85 15.66
C ALA A 254 2.87 4.79 15.60
N ILE A 255 2.95 3.74 16.43
CA ILE A 255 1.91 2.69 16.51
C ILE A 255 0.57 3.30 16.86
N ASP A 256 0.51 4.15 17.89
CA ASP A 256 -0.73 4.78 18.39
C ASP A 256 -1.42 5.65 17.33
N ARG A 257 -0.66 6.30 16.42
CA ARG A 257 -1.21 7.09 15.32
C ARG A 257 -1.56 6.25 14.10
N MET A 258 -0.77 5.22 13.79
CA MET A 258 -1.00 4.37 12.60
C MET A 258 -2.25 3.50 12.72
N MET A 259 -2.63 3.06 13.93
CA MET A 259 -3.82 2.23 14.14
C MET A 259 -5.13 2.95 13.78
N PRO A 260 -5.41 4.19 14.24
CA PRO A 260 -6.56 4.97 13.77
C PRO A 260 -6.54 5.23 12.25
N MET A 261 -5.33 5.47 11.68
CA MET A 261 -5.19 5.67 10.24
C MET A 261 -5.54 4.41 9.44
N LEU A 262 -5.22 3.24 9.96
CA LEU A 262 -5.61 1.97 9.35
C LEU A 262 -7.16 1.82 9.31
N ARG A 263 -7.85 2.19 10.40
CA ARG A 263 -9.33 2.23 10.43
C ARG A 263 -9.92 3.25 9.45
N PHE A 264 -9.26 4.40 9.30
CA PHE A 264 -9.69 5.46 8.38
C PHE A 264 -9.84 4.95 6.95
N PHE A 265 -8.91 4.12 6.46
CA PHE A 265 -8.95 3.59 5.10
C PHE A 265 -9.89 2.40 4.90
N ARG A 266 -10.53 1.93 5.94
CA ARG A 266 -11.33 0.71 5.89
C ARG A 266 -12.74 0.98 5.38
N HIS A 267 -13.17 0.23 4.37
CA HIS A 267 -14.55 0.15 3.92
C HIS A 267 -15.40 -0.79 4.77
N GLY A 268 -16.73 -0.77 4.56
CA GLY A 268 -17.65 -1.58 5.32
C GLY A 268 -17.51 -3.10 5.12
N ASP A 269 -16.93 -3.55 4.00
CA ASP A 269 -16.57 -4.94 3.75
C ASP A 269 -15.27 -5.36 4.44
N GLY A 270 -14.64 -4.44 5.12
CA GLY A 270 -13.36 -4.64 5.79
C GLY A 270 -12.13 -4.43 4.90
N SER A 271 -12.28 -4.22 3.61
CA SER A 271 -11.17 -3.93 2.71
C SER A 271 -10.60 -2.52 2.91
N ILE A 272 -9.35 -2.33 2.52
CA ILE A 272 -8.66 -1.04 2.55
C ILE A 272 -8.83 -0.34 1.21
N ALA A 273 -9.04 0.97 1.24
CA ALA A 273 -9.18 1.82 0.06
C ALA A 273 -7.92 1.81 -0.82
N LEU A 274 -8.12 1.81 -2.14
CA LEU A 274 -7.08 1.55 -3.14
C LEU A 274 -6.43 2.85 -3.64
N PHE A 275 -5.60 3.46 -2.80
CA PHE A 275 -4.83 4.65 -3.14
C PHE A 275 -3.33 4.37 -3.19
N ASN A 276 -2.59 5.10 -4.01
CA ASN A 276 -1.12 5.22 -4.00
C ASN A 276 -0.36 3.89 -3.80
N GLY A 277 -0.61 2.92 -4.66
CA GLY A 277 0.10 1.64 -4.65
C GLY A 277 -0.56 0.54 -3.80
N MET A 278 -1.70 0.83 -3.15
CA MET A 278 -2.44 -0.22 -2.44
C MET A 278 -2.94 -1.28 -3.42
N SER A 279 -2.62 -2.53 -3.13
CA SER A 279 -3.10 -3.73 -3.81
C SER A 279 -4.27 -4.39 -3.06
N GLY A 280 -4.59 -5.63 -3.36
CA GLY A 280 -5.59 -6.40 -2.61
C GLY A 280 -5.31 -6.40 -1.11
N THR A 281 -6.35 -6.22 -0.31
CA THR A 281 -6.24 -6.20 1.15
C THR A 281 -5.82 -7.58 1.66
N PRO A 282 -4.69 -7.71 2.38
CA PRO A 282 -4.32 -8.96 3.04
C PRO A 282 -5.18 -9.14 4.29
N SER A 283 -6.38 -9.71 4.11
CA SER A 283 -7.44 -9.80 5.15
C SER A 283 -6.95 -10.44 6.44
N ASP A 284 -6.13 -11.47 6.35
CA ASP A 284 -5.58 -12.19 7.51
C ASP A 284 -4.67 -11.29 8.36
N LEU A 285 -3.77 -10.54 7.68
CA LEU A 285 -2.87 -9.61 8.35
C LEU A 285 -3.65 -8.44 8.96
N LEU A 286 -4.62 -7.93 8.22
CA LEU A 286 -5.48 -6.84 8.70
C LEU A 286 -6.28 -7.27 9.93
N ALA A 287 -6.90 -8.47 9.91
CA ALA A 287 -7.62 -9.00 11.07
C ALA A 287 -6.70 -9.16 12.28
N THR A 288 -5.47 -9.67 12.06
CA THR A 288 -4.48 -9.78 13.12
C THR A 288 -4.12 -8.41 13.71
N LEU A 289 -3.89 -7.39 12.86
CA LEU A 289 -3.56 -6.04 13.34
C LEU A 289 -4.72 -5.42 14.12
N LEU A 290 -5.95 -5.56 13.62
CA LEU A 290 -7.14 -5.02 14.29
C LEU A 290 -7.41 -5.69 15.65
N ALA A 291 -6.96 -6.93 15.87
CA ALA A 291 -7.03 -7.59 17.17
C ALA A 291 -6.11 -6.94 18.24
N TYR A 292 -5.12 -6.14 17.81
CA TYR A 292 -4.27 -5.33 18.70
C TYR A 292 -4.79 -3.90 18.90
N ASP A 293 -5.95 -3.57 18.34
CA ASP A 293 -6.55 -2.27 18.44
C ASP A 293 -7.52 -2.20 19.64
N ASP A 294 -7.03 -1.73 20.75
CA ASP A 294 -7.81 -1.60 22.00
C ASP A 294 -8.83 -0.45 21.96
N THR A 295 -8.73 0.43 20.94
CA THR A 295 -9.47 1.70 20.91
C THR A 295 -10.70 1.68 20.03
N HIS A 296 -11.52 0.76 19.92
CA HIS A 296 -12.76 0.62 19.12
C HIS A 296 -13.49 1.94 18.71
N GLY A 297 -12.74 3.02 18.46
CA GLY A 297 -13.27 4.35 18.15
C GLY A 297 -13.81 4.47 16.72
N THR A 298 -14.68 5.43 16.49
CA THR A 298 -15.11 5.82 15.14
C THR A 298 -13.93 6.32 14.31
N PRO A 299 -13.88 6.02 13.01
CA PRO A 299 -12.85 6.55 12.13
C PRO A 299 -12.85 8.09 12.15
N MET A 300 -11.68 8.69 12.03
CA MET A 300 -11.55 10.14 11.88
C MET A 300 -12.12 10.58 10.53
N SER A 301 -12.57 11.80 10.45
CA SER A 301 -13.23 12.33 9.26
C SER A 301 -12.26 12.96 8.25
N GLY A 302 -11.03 13.28 8.64
CA GLY A 302 -10.02 13.88 7.78
C GLY A 302 -8.61 13.65 8.28
N MET A 303 -7.67 13.56 7.35
CA MET A 303 -6.25 13.35 7.56
C MET A 303 -5.46 14.46 6.86
N PRO A 304 -5.29 15.62 7.50
CA PRO A 304 -4.77 16.81 6.83
C PRO A 304 -3.30 16.69 6.41
N HIS A 305 -2.50 15.91 7.13
CA HIS A 305 -1.08 15.73 6.81
C HIS A 305 -0.85 14.70 5.71
N THR A 306 -1.64 13.63 5.70
CA THR A 306 -1.59 12.61 4.64
C THR A 306 -2.43 13.03 3.43
N GLY A 307 -3.39 13.94 3.58
CA GLY A 307 -4.23 14.47 2.52
C GLY A 307 -5.34 13.51 2.09
N PHE A 308 -6.18 13.06 3.05
CA PHE A 308 -7.37 12.27 2.76
C PHE A 308 -8.57 12.80 3.54
N GLN A 309 -9.76 12.64 2.94
CA GLN A 309 -11.05 12.96 3.56
C GLN A 309 -11.91 11.70 3.61
N ARG A 310 -12.68 11.57 4.70
CA ARG A 310 -13.65 10.49 4.87
C ARG A 310 -15.00 11.08 5.25
N LEU A 311 -16.04 10.71 4.53
CA LEU A 311 -17.42 11.05 4.81
C LEU A 311 -18.19 9.76 5.11
N ASP A 312 -18.78 9.69 6.29
CA ASP A 312 -19.64 8.59 6.70
C ASP A 312 -21.04 9.14 7.03
N ALA A 313 -22.07 8.52 6.46
CA ALA A 313 -23.46 8.79 6.79
C ALA A 313 -24.30 7.51 6.61
N GLY A 314 -25.09 7.15 7.61
CA GLY A 314 -25.83 5.89 7.61
C GLY A 314 -24.91 4.69 7.38
N THR A 315 -25.14 3.95 6.32
CA THR A 315 -24.28 2.83 5.89
C THR A 315 -23.28 3.21 4.81
N THR A 316 -23.26 4.46 4.38
CA THR A 316 -22.47 4.94 3.24
C THR A 316 -21.15 5.51 3.74
N THR A 317 -20.07 5.05 3.13
CA THR A 317 -18.70 5.53 3.36
C THR A 317 -18.09 5.99 2.05
N LEU A 318 -17.58 7.22 2.02
CA LEU A 318 -16.81 7.80 0.92
C LEU A 318 -15.43 8.17 1.45
N ILE A 319 -14.37 7.72 0.77
CA ILE A 319 -12.98 8.07 1.08
C ILE A 319 -12.37 8.72 -0.16
N MET A 320 -11.78 9.91 0.01
CA MET A 320 -11.27 10.73 -1.09
C MET A 320 -9.81 11.10 -0.88
N ASP A 321 -9.03 11.04 -1.95
CA ASP A 321 -7.66 11.57 -2.01
C ASP A 321 -7.70 13.09 -2.23
N THR A 322 -7.28 13.85 -1.23
CA THR A 322 -7.24 15.32 -1.25
C THR A 322 -5.84 15.86 -0.96
N GLY A 323 -4.81 15.13 -1.37
CA GLY A 323 -3.43 15.52 -1.10
C GLY A 323 -2.55 15.59 -2.35
N ALA A 324 -1.49 16.39 -2.25
CA ALA A 324 -0.42 16.42 -3.24
C ALA A 324 0.30 15.06 -3.32
N PRO A 325 0.96 14.73 -4.43
CA PRO A 325 1.79 13.53 -4.54
C PRO A 325 2.84 13.47 -3.43
N PRO A 326 3.23 12.26 -2.99
CA PRO A 326 4.29 12.12 -2.00
C PRO A 326 5.64 12.66 -2.53
N PRO A 327 6.59 12.96 -1.63
CA PRO A 327 7.93 13.38 -2.03
C PRO A 327 8.56 12.42 -3.04
N ALA A 328 9.31 12.95 -4.02
CA ALA A 328 9.89 12.17 -5.11
C ALA A 328 10.67 10.93 -4.64
N SER A 329 11.37 11.02 -3.49
CA SER A 329 12.15 9.90 -2.93
C SER A 329 11.31 8.68 -2.52
N VAL A 330 9.99 8.83 -2.35
CA VAL A 330 9.05 7.77 -1.94
C VAL A 330 7.86 7.64 -2.89
N SER A 331 7.96 8.21 -4.11
CA SER A 331 6.88 8.27 -5.09
C SER A 331 6.90 7.14 -6.12
N ASN A 332 7.73 6.13 -5.95
CA ASN A 332 7.85 5.01 -6.89
C ASN A 332 6.55 4.19 -7.06
N GLU A 333 5.66 4.25 -6.08
CA GLU A 333 4.32 3.64 -6.11
C GLU A 333 3.19 4.67 -6.08
N ALA A 334 3.50 5.96 -6.12
CA ALA A 334 2.49 7.01 -6.11
C ALA A 334 1.65 7.00 -7.38
N HIS A 335 0.39 7.36 -7.24
CA HIS A 335 -0.59 7.43 -8.32
C HIS A 335 -0.96 8.88 -8.63
N ALA A 336 -1.38 9.14 -9.86
CA ALA A 336 -1.99 10.40 -10.29
C ALA A 336 -3.50 10.42 -10.00
N GLY A 337 -3.87 10.13 -8.74
CA GLY A 337 -5.25 9.92 -8.30
C GLY A 337 -5.83 11.08 -7.47
N CYS A 338 -5.26 12.27 -7.53
CA CYS A 338 -5.78 13.41 -6.76
C CYS A 338 -7.25 13.68 -7.10
N LEU A 339 -8.06 13.96 -6.08
CA LEU A 339 -9.53 14.08 -6.08
C LEU A 339 -10.29 12.82 -6.51
N SER A 340 -9.64 11.66 -6.66
CA SER A 340 -10.37 10.41 -6.79
C SER A 340 -11.00 9.99 -5.46
N PHE A 341 -12.12 9.28 -5.53
CA PHE A 341 -12.77 8.74 -4.35
C PHE A 341 -13.17 7.28 -4.53
N GLU A 342 -13.37 6.60 -3.42
CA GLU A 342 -14.02 5.30 -3.34
C GLU A 342 -15.29 5.40 -2.51
N LEU A 343 -16.32 4.64 -2.90
CA LEU A 343 -17.65 4.64 -2.29
C LEU A 343 -18.07 3.22 -1.93
N SER A 344 -18.59 3.05 -0.73
CA SER A 344 -19.24 1.81 -0.30
C SER A 344 -20.56 2.08 0.42
N SER A 345 -21.49 1.12 0.36
CA SER A 345 -22.73 1.10 1.14
C SER A 345 -22.83 -0.23 1.88
N GLY A 346 -22.79 -0.18 3.21
CA GLY A 346 -22.64 -1.37 4.04
C GLY A 346 -21.42 -2.18 3.62
N GLN A 347 -21.58 -3.47 3.38
CA GLN A 347 -20.52 -4.37 2.95
C GLN A 347 -20.29 -4.39 1.42
N SER A 348 -20.91 -3.48 0.67
CA SER A 348 -20.79 -3.47 -0.79
C SER A 348 -19.98 -2.26 -1.24
N ARG A 349 -18.84 -2.50 -1.88
CA ARG A 349 -18.10 -1.44 -2.59
C ARG A 349 -18.83 -1.12 -3.90
N ILE A 350 -18.94 0.15 -4.23
CA ILE A 350 -19.64 0.65 -5.41
C ILE A 350 -18.65 1.26 -6.39
N ILE A 351 -18.03 2.38 -5.99
CA ILE A 351 -17.00 3.07 -6.74
C ILE A 351 -15.64 2.75 -6.14
N ILE A 352 -14.69 2.45 -6.99
CA ILE A 352 -13.34 2.07 -6.63
C ILE A 352 -12.32 2.80 -7.51
N ASN A 353 -11.06 2.75 -7.13
CA ASN A 353 -9.93 2.90 -8.04
C ASN A 353 -9.50 1.51 -8.54
N CYS A 354 -8.82 1.43 -9.69
CA CYS A 354 -8.37 0.15 -10.23
C CYS A 354 -7.44 -0.61 -9.28
N GLY A 355 -6.73 0.09 -8.39
CA GLY A 355 -5.75 -0.46 -7.47
C GLY A 355 -4.46 -0.89 -8.15
N MET A 356 -3.50 -1.39 -7.36
CA MET A 356 -2.22 -1.90 -7.84
C MET A 356 -2.25 -3.43 -7.93
N PRO A 357 -1.73 -4.05 -8.99
CA PRO A 357 -1.60 -5.51 -9.04
C PRO A 357 -0.58 -5.98 -8.01
N SER A 358 -0.91 -7.03 -7.27
CA SER A 358 -0.04 -7.62 -6.25
C SER A 358 1.19 -8.31 -6.86
N THR A 359 1.03 -8.84 -8.07
CA THR A 359 2.09 -9.50 -8.87
C THR A 359 1.89 -9.13 -10.33
N GLY A 360 2.95 -9.03 -11.11
CA GLY A 360 2.80 -9.00 -12.55
C GLY A 360 3.52 -7.91 -13.33
N ARG A 361 3.08 -7.71 -14.55
CA ARG A 361 3.75 -7.01 -15.62
C ARG A 361 3.85 -5.50 -15.37
N ASP A 362 4.98 -4.90 -15.69
CA ASP A 362 5.25 -3.46 -15.58
C ASP A 362 4.19 -2.59 -16.26
N ASN A 363 3.57 -3.07 -17.35
CA ASN A 363 2.51 -2.36 -18.06
C ASN A 363 1.27 -2.12 -17.18
N TRP A 364 0.84 -3.12 -16.39
CA TRP A 364 -0.29 -2.96 -15.48
C TRP A 364 0.04 -2.02 -14.32
N ARG A 365 1.27 -2.07 -13.81
CA ARG A 365 1.75 -1.13 -12.77
C ARG A 365 1.78 0.30 -13.29
N SER A 366 2.24 0.51 -14.52
CA SER A 366 2.23 1.83 -15.15
C SER A 366 0.82 2.37 -15.39
N PHE A 367 -0.08 1.52 -15.90
CA PHE A 367 -1.49 1.87 -16.08
C PHE A 367 -2.17 2.23 -14.74
N ALA A 368 -1.99 1.39 -13.71
CA ALA A 368 -2.58 1.58 -12.39
C ALA A 368 -2.28 2.95 -11.77
N ARG A 369 -1.16 3.56 -12.15
CA ARG A 369 -0.69 4.85 -11.64
C ARG A 369 -1.24 6.05 -12.39
N SER A 370 -1.83 5.85 -13.57
CA SER A 370 -2.41 6.94 -14.39
C SER A 370 -3.71 7.47 -13.78
N THR A 371 -4.06 8.73 -14.07
CA THR A 371 -5.35 9.29 -13.64
C THR A 371 -6.53 8.51 -14.20
N ALA A 372 -6.42 7.97 -15.42
CA ALA A 372 -7.48 7.17 -16.05
C ALA A 372 -7.81 5.87 -15.30
N ALA A 373 -6.95 5.40 -14.38
CA ALA A 373 -7.20 4.26 -13.51
C ALA A 373 -7.90 4.63 -12.18
N HIS A 374 -8.36 5.87 -12.05
CA HIS A 374 -8.95 6.42 -10.83
C HIS A 374 -10.30 7.04 -11.10
N SER A 375 -11.18 7.05 -10.09
CA SER A 375 -12.52 7.64 -10.17
C SER A 375 -12.44 9.16 -10.00
N THR A 376 -11.92 9.84 -11.03
CA THR A 376 -11.70 11.29 -11.11
C THR A 376 -11.69 11.77 -12.56
N LEU A 377 -11.40 13.05 -12.75
CA LEU A 377 -11.37 13.72 -14.04
C LEU A 377 -9.99 13.60 -14.71
N THR A 378 -9.96 13.28 -16.00
CA THR A 378 -8.80 13.43 -16.89
C THR A 378 -9.04 14.58 -17.85
N TYR A 379 -8.00 15.39 -18.11
CA TYR A 379 -8.03 16.49 -19.07
C TYR A 379 -7.10 16.16 -20.25
N HIS A 380 -7.60 16.20 -21.49
CA HIS A 380 -6.90 15.71 -22.69
C HIS A 380 -6.32 14.29 -22.56
N GLU A 381 -7.05 13.39 -21.92
CA GLU A 381 -6.59 12.01 -21.61
C GLU A 381 -5.23 11.98 -20.86
N ALA A 382 -4.81 13.11 -20.29
CA ALA A 382 -3.56 13.23 -19.59
C ALA A 382 -3.72 12.93 -18.09
N SER A 383 -2.65 12.44 -17.47
CA SER A 383 -2.57 12.31 -16.02
C SER A 383 -2.27 13.64 -15.34
N SER A 384 -2.85 13.84 -14.15
CA SER A 384 -2.60 15.00 -13.29
C SER A 384 -1.16 15.05 -12.73
N CYS A 385 -0.43 13.92 -12.80
CA CYS A 385 0.99 13.84 -12.48
C CYS A 385 1.80 13.43 -13.71
N GLN A 386 3.07 13.82 -13.72
CA GLN A 386 4.07 13.35 -14.67
C GLN A 386 5.04 12.38 -13.98
N PHE A 387 5.41 11.34 -14.69
CA PHE A 387 6.35 10.33 -14.21
C PHE A 387 7.65 10.39 -15.01
N VAL A 388 8.78 10.11 -14.36
CA VAL A 388 10.07 10.05 -15.05
C VAL A 388 10.03 8.93 -16.10
N GLU A 389 10.31 9.27 -17.34
CA GLU A 389 10.68 8.30 -18.35
C GLU A 389 12.13 7.87 -18.12
N MET A 390 12.32 6.78 -17.42
CA MET A 390 13.65 6.23 -17.18
C MET A 390 13.98 5.14 -18.19
N SER A 391 15.28 4.98 -18.52
CA SER A 391 15.74 3.77 -19.20
C SER A 391 15.33 2.52 -18.41
N ALA A 392 15.12 1.39 -19.09
CA ALA A 392 14.65 0.14 -18.47
C ALA A 392 15.47 -0.25 -17.23
N ILE A 393 16.79 -0.04 -17.25
CA ILE A 393 17.71 -0.36 -16.14
C ILE A 393 17.46 0.54 -14.91
N LYS A 394 17.26 1.85 -15.12
CA LYS A 394 16.99 2.78 -14.01
C LYS A 394 15.59 2.59 -13.45
N ARG A 395 14.61 2.25 -14.29
CA ARG A 395 13.24 1.92 -13.88
C ARG A 395 13.22 0.66 -13.02
N PHE A 396 14.01 -0.34 -13.38
CA PHE A 396 14.20 -1.55 -12.61
C PHE A 396 14.79 -1.28 -11.20
N LEU A 397 15.74 -0.33 -11.09
CA LEU A 397 16.43 -0.02 -9.83
C LEU A 397 15.65 0.91 -8.90
N HIS A 398 14.84 1.83 -9.42
CA HIS A 398 14.25 2.93 -8.64
C HIS A 398 12.74 3.12 -8.84
N GLY A 399 12.10 2.40 -9.76
CA GLY A 399 10.73 2.66 -10.19
C GLY A 399 10.60 3.99 -10.95
N SER A 400 9.40 4.29 -11.44
CA SER A 400 9.09 5.59 -12.06
C SER A 400 8.70 6.59 -10.99
N LEU A 401 9.53 7.59 -10.75
CA LEU A 401 9.27 8.63 -9.76
C LEU A 401 8.31 9.70 -10.35
N VAL A 402 7.50 10.32 -9.49
CA VAL A 402 6.72 11.50 -9.86
C VAL A 402 7.67 12.70 -9.98
N THR A 403 7.62 13.38 -11.12
CA THR A 403 8.43 14.59 -11.39
C THR A 403 7.64 15.87 -11.21
N SER A 404 6.34 15.82 -11.48
CA SER A 404 5.43 16.96 -11.41
C SER A 404 4.02 16.42 -11.14
N GLY A 405 3.23 17.19 -10.43
CA GLY A 405 1.84 16.87 -10.09
C GLY A 405 1.21 18.02 -9.34
N PRO A 406 0.01 17.84 -8.77
CA PRO A 406 -0.60 18.85 -7.92
C PRO A 406 0.35 19.36 -6.85
N ALA A 407 0.62 20.66 -6.85
CA ALA A 407 1.41 21.33 -5.81
C ALA A 407 0.49 21.94 -4.75
N HIS A 408 -0.65 22.44 -5.18
CA HIS A 408 -1.68 23.02 -4.31
C HIS A 408 -2.96 22.20 -4.45
N VAL A 409 -3.39 21.64 -3.32
CA VAL A 409 -4.66 20.92 -3.18
C VAL A 409 -5.43 21.56 -2.04
N GLU A 410 -6.54 22.20 -2.39
CA GLU A 410 -7.42 22.82 -1.42
C GLU A 410 -8.54 21.87 -1.05
N ASN A 411 -8.96 21.87 0.19
CA ASN A 411 -10.13 21.15 0.64
C ASN A 411 -10.82 21.93 1.77
N ILE A 412 -12.12 22.13 1.61
CA ILE A 412 -13.00 22.77 2.58
C ILE A 412 -14.12 21.79 2.88
N ARG A 413 -14.30 21.47 4.16
CA ARG A 413 -15.36 20.60 4.65
C ARG A 413 -16.30 21.38 5.52
N GLU A 414 -17.60 21.30 5.25
CA GLU A 414 -18.66 21.97 5.99
C GLU A 414 -19.79 21.01 6.31
N ILE A 415 -20.43 21.19 7.45
CA ILE A 415 -21.67 20.52 7.80
C ILE A 415 -22.79 21.49 7.43
N VAL A 416 -23.58 21.11 6.45
CA VAL A 416 -24.70 21.92 5.96
C VAL A 416 -26.05 21.29 6.38
N ALA A 417 -27.17 22.00 6.14
CA ALA A 417 -28.49 21.57 6.62
C ALA A 417 -28.91 20.16 6.11
N ASN A 418 -28.49 19.77 4.91
CA ASN A 418 -28.85 18.51 4.25
C ASN A 418 -27.74 17.46 4.19
N GLY A 419 -26.54 17.77 4.69
CA GLY A 419 -25.46 16.79 4.65
C GLY A 419 -24.10 17.34 5.06
N VAL A 420 -23.06 16.66 4.54
CA VAL A 420 -21.66 17.07 4.65
C VAL A 420 -21.18 17.48 3.27
N LEU A 421 -20.82 18.74 3.11
CA LEU A 421 -20.25 19.31 1.93
C LEU A 421 -18.72 19.22 1.97
N LEU A 422 -18.10 18.76 0.87
CA LEU A 422 -16.66 18.74 0.67
C LEU A 422 -16.34 19.43 -0.66
N SER A 423 -15.73 20.62 -0.62
CA SER A 423 -15.23 21.32 -1.79
C SER A 423 -13.72 21.15 -1.89
N THR A 424 -13.23 20.73 -3.04
CA THR A 424 -11.83 20.39 -3.26
C THR A 424 -11.35 20.90 -4.62
N SER A 425 -10.08 21.29 -4.74
CA SER A 425 -9.47 21.66 -6.02
C SER A 425 -8.00 21.28 -6.09
N HIS A 426 -7.46 21.14 -7.30
CA HIS A 426 -6.03 20.95 -7.50
C HIS A 426 -5.52 21.59 -8.79
N ASP A 427 -4.23 21.98 -8.78
CA ASP A 427 -3.52 22.63 -9.87
C ASP A 427 -2.72 21.68 -10.79
N GLY A 428 -2.94 20.37 -10.70
CA GLY A 428 -2.16 19.36 -11.44
C GLY A 428 -2.18 19.51 -12.97
N TYR A 429 -3.18 20.14 -13.52
CA TYR A 429 -3.29 20.43 -14.95
C TYR A 429 -2.78 21.82 -15.34
N VAL A 430 -2.48 22.71 -14.39
CA VAL A 430 -2.03 24.08 -14.63
C VAL A 430 -0.70 24.13 -15.42
N PRO A 431 0.35 23.36 -15.08
CA PRO A 431 1.62 23.46 -15.78
C PRO A 431 1.54 23.14 -17.27
N ARG A 432 0.63 22.25 -17.67
CA ARG A 432 0.49 21.79 -19.06
C ARG A 432 -0.62 22.50 -19.83
N PHE A 433 -1.73 22.77 -19.17
CA PHE A 433 -2.97 23.21 -19.83
C PHE A 433 -3.51 24.53 -19.29
N GLY A 434 -2.99 25.04 -18.16
CA GLY A 434 -3.45 26.28 -17.55
C GLY A 434 -4.80 26.17 -16.86
N VAL A 435 -5.27 24.95 -16.53
CA VAL A 435 -6.59 24.72 -15.91
C VAL A 435 -6.47 24.08 -14.52
N VAL A 436 -7.40 24.44 -13.65
CA VAL A 436 -7.62 23.86 -12.31
C VAL A 436 -8.82 22.92 -12.38
N HIS A 437 -8.72 21.76 -11.78
CA HIS A 437 -9.86 20.86 -11.54
C HIS A 437 -10.42 21.13 -10.16
N ARG A 438 -11.74 21.34 -10.06
CA ARG A 438 -12.49 21.45 -8.81
C ARG A 438 -13.53 20.34 -8.76
N ARG A 439 -13.68 19.72 -7.60
CA ARG A 439 -14.74 18.74 -7.27
C ARG A 439 -15.46 19.17 -6.01
N VAL A 440 -16.78 19.21 -6.07
CA VAL A 440 -17.65 19.44 -4.91
C VAL A 440 -18.50 18.21 -4.69
N LEU A 441 -18.59 17.73 -3.46
CA LEU A 441 -19.39 16.57 -3.05
C LEU A 441 -20.29 16.95 -1.90
N LEU A 442 -21.55 16.52 -1.95
CA LEU A 442 -22.49 16.61 -0.85
C LEU A 442 -23.00 15.21 -0.51
N LEU A 443 -22.64 14.69 0.65
CA LEU A 443 -23.20 13.43 1.18
C LEU A 443 -24.36 13.76 2.11
N ALA A 444 -25.56 13.30 1.79
CA ALA A 444 -26.76 13.47 2.60
C ALA A 444 -26.61 12.82 3.98
N HIS A 445 -27.24 13.40 5.02
CA HIS A 445 -27.12 12.95 6.43
C HIS A 445 -27.52 11.49 6.64
N ASP A 446 -28.48 10.97 5.87
CA ASP A 446 -28.92 9.56 5.93
C ASP A 446 -28.06 8.61 5.09
N GLY A 447 -27.11 9.14 4.30
CA GLY A 447 -26.25 8.37 3.42
C GLY A 447 -26.95 7.80 2.17
N SER A 448 -28.17 8.24 1.87
CA SER A 448 -28.94 7.73 0.73
C SER A 448 -28.59 8.40 -0.59
N ARG A 449 -27.91 9.54 -0.56
CA ARG A 449 -27.64 10.38 -1.72
C ARG A 449 -26.26 11.03 -1.64
N ILE A 450 -25.58 11.07 -2.78
CA ILE A 450 -24.37 11.85 -2.99
C ILE A 450 -24.58 12.68 -4.25
N ASP A 451 -24.51 14.00 -4.12
CA ASP A 451 -24.47 14.93 -5.23
C ASP A 451 -23.03 15.37 -5.47
N GLY A 452 -22.65 15.50 -6.73
CA GLY A 452 -21.32 15.88 -7.13
C GLY A 452 -21.32 16.86 -8.30
N GLU A 453 -20.33 17.74 -8.30
CA GLU A 453 -19.97 18.59 -9.42
C GLU A 453 -18.47 18.55 -9.64
N ASP A 454 -18.08 18.26 -10.87
CA ASP A 454 -16.69 18.38 -11.33
C ASP A 454 -16.60 19.52 -12.33
N SER A 455 -15.68 20.45 -12.13
CA SER A 455 -15.48 21.60 -13.01
C SER A 455 -14.02 21.81 -13.36
N VAL A 456 -13.79 22.38 -14.54
CA VAL A 456 -12.50 22.84 -15.02
C VAL A 456 -12.56 24.34 -15.25
N SER A 457 -11.59 25.09 -14.72
CA SER A 457 -11.52 26.54 -14.86
C SER A 457 -10.10 27.00 -15.17
N PRO A 458 -9.91 28.10 -15.88
CA PRO A 458 -8.59 28.71 -16.06
C PRO A 458 -7.96 29.05 -14.71
N ALA A 459 -6.66 28.78 -14.56
CA ALA A 459 -5.92 29.21 -13.38
C ALA A 459 -5.77 30.72 -13.36
N GLU A 460 -5.74 31.34 -12.16
CA GLU A 460 -5.49 32.79 -12.03
C GLU A 460 -4.18 33.19 -12.71
N GLY A 461 -4.22 34.25 -13.54
CA GLY A 461 -3.05 34.76 -14.26
C GLY A 461 -2.56 33.88 -15.42
N ALA A 462 -3.17 32.72 -15.67
CA ALA A 462 -2.90 31.98 -16.89
C ALA A 462 -3.44 32.81 -18.07
N ARG A 463 -2.54 33.21 -19.02
CA ARG A 463 -3.01 33.65 -20.31
C ARG A 463 -3.91 32.56 -20.85
N ALA A 464 -5.16 32.91 -21.19
CA ALA A 464 -6.12 32.00 -21.78
C ALA A 464 -5.53 31.35 -23.06
N ARG A 465 -4.74 30.29 -22.87
CA ARG A 465 -4.61 29.23 -23.85
C ARG A 465 -5.95 28.52 -23.73
N GLY A 466 -6.85 28.81 -24.65
CA GLY A 466 -8.27 28.52 -24.59
C GLY A 466 -8.65 27.37 -23.68
N ASN A 467 -9.75 27.51 -22.95
CA ASN A 467 -10.41 26.44 -22.22
C ASN A 467 -11.06 25.48 -23.27
N ASP A 468 -10.24 24.96 -24.19
CA ASP A 468 -10.64 24.26 -25.42
C ASP A 468 -10.17 22.81 -25.46
N GLY A 469 -10.22 22.15 -24.30
CA GLY A 469 -9.83 20.76 -24.19
C GLY A 469 -10.93 19.80 -23.83
N ASP A 470 -10.85 18.61 -24.40
CA ASP A 470 -11.70 17.48 -24.01
C ASP A 470 -11.33 17.01 -22.61
N TYR A 471 -12.32 16.74 -21.79
CA TYR A 471 -12.14 16.12 -20.51
C TYR A 471 -13.12 14.97 -20.30
N ALA A 472 -12.71 14.01 -19.48
CA ALA A 472 -13.53 12.85 -19.16
C ALA A 472 -13.57 12.61 -17.66
N LEU A 473 -14.78 12.49 -17.13
CA LEU A 473 -15.02 12.09 -15.76
C LEU A 473 -15.28 10.58 -15.71
N ARG A 474 -14.55 9.86 -14.87
CA ARG A 474 -14.61 8.40 -14.75
C ARG A 474 -15.00 7.97 -13.35
N PHE A 475 -15.83 6.90 -13.27
CA PHE A 475 -16.17 6.21 -12.04
C PHE A 475 -16.03 4.71 -12.28
N HIS A 476 -14.97 4.11 -11.74
CA HIS A 476 -14.72 2.67 -11.85
C HIS A 476 -15.61 1.91 -10.89
N LEU A 477 -16.27 0.88 -11.37
CA LEU A 477 -17.18 0.07 -10.59
C LEU A 477 -16.47 -1.14 -9.99
N HIS A 478 -16.85 -1.53 -8.77
CA HIS A 478 -16.34 -2.77 -8.18
C HIS A 478 -16.86 -3.98 -8.99
N PRO A 479 -16.07 -5.05 -9.21
CA PRO A 479 -16.47 -6.20 -10.04
C PRO A 479 -17.74 -6.93 -9.57
N SER A 480 -18.18 -6.74 -8.33
CA SER A 480 -19.41 -7.32 -7.82
C SER A 480 -20.68 -6.52 -8.17
N VAL A 481 -20.53 -5.30 -8.69
CA VAL A 481 -21.65 -4.42 -9.06
C VAL A 481 -22.14 -4.78 -10.46
N LYS A 482 -23.44 -5.00 -10.61
CA LYS A 482 -24.06 -5.17 -11.94
C LYS A 482 -24.59 -3.82 -12.42
N ALA A 483 -24.04 -3.32 -13.50
CA ALA A 483 -24.38 -2.02 -14.07
C ALA A 483 -25.21 -2.19 -15.35
N SER A 484 -26.25 -1.37 -15.52
CA SER A 484 -27.06 -1.31 -16.74
C SER A 484 -27.48 0.14 -17.02
N ARG A 485 -27.31 0.57 -18.28
CA ARG A 485 -27.72 1.92 -18.72
C ARG A 485 -29.23 2.08 -18.64
N LEU A 486 -29.66 3.25 -18.22
CA LEU A 486 -31.07 3.66 -18.32
C LEU A 486 -31.41 4.04 -19.75
N SER A 487 -32.72 3.94 -20.11
CA SER A 487 -33.19 4.15 -21.48
C SER A 487 -33.00 5.59 -22.00
N ASP A 488 -32.85 6.56 -21.12
CA ASP A 488 -32.61 7.97 -21.47
C ASP A 488 -31.12 8.31 -21.74
N ALA A 489 -30.23 7.33 -21.60
CA ALA A 489 -28.80 7.46 -21.77
C ALA A 489 -28.11 8.48 -20.80
N ARG A 490 -28.83 8.95 -19.77
CA ARG A 490 -28.30 9.91 -18.77
C ARG A 490 -28.02 9.26 -17.42
N GLY A 491 -28.36 7.98 -17.26
CA GLY A 491 -28.17 7.28 -16.01
C GLY A 491 -27.74 5.83 -16.15
N VAL A 492 -27.27 5.28 -15.03
CA VAL A 492 -26.87 3.88 -14.88
C VAL A 492 -27.47 3.34 -13.60
N MET A 493 -28.17 2.22 -13.71
CA MET A 493 -28.62 1.45 -12.54
C MET A 493 -27.50 0.51 -12.08
N LEU A 494 -27.20 0.56 -10.80
CA LEU A 494 -26.17 -0.22 -10.13
C LEU A 494 -26.85 -1.17 -9.12
N VAL A 495 -26.77 -2.47 -9.37
CA VAL A 495 -27.32 -3.49 -8.47
C VAL A 495 -26.17 -4.10 -7.66
N LEU A 496 -26.24 -3.96 -6.36
CA LEU A 496 -25.22 -4.44 -5.43
C LEU A 496 -25.43 -5.93 -5.07
N PRO A 497 -24.44 -6.63 -4.52
CA PRO A 497 -24.57 -8.04 -4.11
C PRO A 497 -25.70 -8.31 -3.11
N ASN A 498 -25.96 -7.37 -2.21
CA ASN A 498 -27.06 -7.42 -1.24
C ASN A 498 -28.43 -7.07 -1.83
N ARG A 499 -28.51 -6.87 -3.15
CA ARG A 499 -29.70 -6.46 -3.93
C ARG A 499 -30.13 -5.00 -3.72
N ASP A 500 -29.39 -4.19 -2.98
CA ASP A 500 -29.60 -2.75 -2.97
C ASP A 500 -29.37 -2.19 -4.38
N VAL A 501 -30.16 -1.20 -4.73
CA VAL A 501 -30.06 -0.52 -6.02
C VAL A 501 -29.61 0.91 -5.80
N TRP A 502 -28.58 1.31 -6.50
CA TRP A 502 -28.16 2.69 -6.63
C TRP A 502 -28.36 3.15 -8.06
N ILE A 503 -28.75 4.41 -8.23
CA ILE A 503 -28.92 5.03 -9.53
C ILE A 503 -27.88 6.15 -9.63
N PHE A 504 -27.04 6.06 -10.66
CA PHE A 504 -26.20 7.16 -11.09
C PHE A 504 -26.95 7.97 -12.15
N GLU A 505 -26.95 9.29 -12.04
CA GLU A 505 -27.51 10.21 -13.03
C GLU A 505 -26.53 11.35 -13.29
N ALA A 506 -26.36 11.70 -14.58
CA ALA A 506 -25.77 12.95 -15.01
C ALA A 506 -26.91 13.86 -15.49
N PHE A 507 -26.97 15.10 -14.97
CA PHE A 507 -28.16 15.93 -15.18
C PHE A 507 -28.27 16.45 -16.61
N ASP A 508 -27.17 16.87 -17.21
CA ASP A 508 -27.15 17.51 -18.53
C ASP A 508 -26.40 16.68 -19.59
N ASP A 509 -25.73 15.61 -19.17
CA ASP A 509 -24.73 14.91 -19.97
C ASP A 509 -25.12 13.48 -20.33
N LYS A 510 -24.57 12.99 -21.43
CA LYS A 510 -24.66 11.58 -21.80
C LYS A 510 -23.68 10.74 -21.01
N VAL A 511 -24.18 9.59 -20.56
CA VAL A 511 -23.40 8.63 -19.78
C VAL A 511 -23.05 7.43 -20.66
N GLU A 512 -21.78 7.07 -20.67
CA GLU A 512 -21.28 5.86 -21.30
C GLU A 512 -20.91 4.82 -20.24
N LEU A 513 -21.15 3.54 -20.54
CA LEU A 513 -20.70 2.42 -19.73
C LEU A 513 -19.66 1.67 -20.53
N GLU A 514 -18.42 1.70 -20.06
CA GLU A 514 -17.25 1.14 -20.73
C GLU A 514 -16.62 0.01 -19.94
N ASP A 515 -15.78 -0.77 -20.62
CA ASP A 515 -14.96 -1.77 -19.96
C ASP A 515 -13.91 -1.11 -19.04
N SER A 516 -13.65 -1.76 -17.91
CA SER A 516 -12.63 -1.39 -16.97
C SER A 516 -11.95 -2.61 -16.38
N VAL A 517 -10.94 -2.41 -15.55
CA VAL A 517 -10.19 -3.46 -14.88
C VAL A 517 -10.03 -3.17 -13.40
N PHE A 518 -10.20 -4.20 -12.57
CA PHE A 518 -9.88 -4.21 -11.16
C PHE A 518 -8.58 -4.98 -10.98
N LEU A 519 -7.50 -4.28 -10.62
CA LEU A 519 -6.15 -4.84 -10.53
C LEU A 519 -5.83 -5.43 -9.16
N ALA A 520 -6.51 -4.95 -8.11
CA ALA A 520 -6.30 -5.36 -6.73
C ALA A 520 -6.96 -6.69 -6.34
N GLY A 521 -7.34 -7.53 -7.31
CA GLY A 521 -7.89 -8.86 -7.04
C GLY A 521 -6.82 -9.82 -6.51
N ASN A 522 -7.16 -10.62 -5.50
CA ASN A 522 -6.23 -11.63 -4.94
C ASN A 522 -5.83 -12.70 -5.96
N ASP A 523 -6.72 -13.00 -6.91
CA ASP A 523 -6.52 -13.99 -7.97
C ASP A 523 -6.02 -13.36 -9.28
N GLY A 524 -5.63 -12.09 -9.25
CA GLY A 524 -5.17 -11.32 -10.41
C GLY A 524 -6.22 -10.32 -10.94
N PRO A 525 -5.92 -9.67 -12.08
CA PRO A 525 -6.80 -8.67 -12.68
C PRO A 525 -8.17 -9.23 -13.03
N ARG A 526 -9.24 -8.49 -12.70
CA ARG A 526 -10.62 -8.85 -12.98
C ARG A 526 -11.26 -7.80 -13.87
N ARG A 527 -12.01 -8.23 -14.89
CA ARG A 527 -12.80 -7.32 -15.73
C ARG A 527 -13.92 -6.71 -14.91
N THR A 528 -14.17 -5.42 -15.11
CA THR A 528 -15.27 -4.66 -14.54
C THR A 528 -15.76 -3.63 -15.55
N ALA A 529 -16.61 -2.70 -15.12
CA ALA A 529 -17.07 -1.57 -15.92
C ALA A 529 -16.70 -0.24 -15.26
N GLN A 530 -16.75 0.83 -16.04
CA GLN A 530 -16.68 2.21 -15.58
C GLN A 530 -17.80 3.03 -16.20
N ILE A 531 -18.29 4.01 -15.44
CA ILE A 531 -19.16 5.06 -15.93
C ILE A 531 -18.24 6.18 -16.45
N VAL A 532 -18.50 6.68 -17.66
CA VAL A 532 -17.72 7.74 -18.28
C VAL A 532 -18.64 8.84 -18.80
N ILE A 533 -18.28 10.09 -18.52
CA ILE A 533 -18.90 11.27 -19.08
C ILE A 533 -17.80 12.06 -19.79
N ARG A 534 -18.01 12.37 -21.08
CA ARG A 534 -17.07 13.15 -21.87
C ARG A 534 -17.65 14.50 -22.21
N GLN A 535 -16.85 15.53 -22.04
CA GLN A 535 -17.19 16.91 -22.35
C GLN A 535 -16.04 17.67 -23.01
N ASP A 536 -16.40 18.71 -23.72
CA ASP A 536 -15.47 19.72 -24.23
C ASP A 536 -15.64 20.98 -23.38
N ALA A 537 -14.55 21.43 -22.77
CA ALA A 537 -14.55 22.58 -21.86
C ALA A 537 -15.00 23.91 -22.54
N ARG A 538 -15.00 23.96 -23.90
CA ARG A 538 -15.58 25.08 -24.66
C ARG A 538 -17.12 25.13 -24.56
N HIS A 539 -17.76 23.98 -24.37
CA HIS A 539 -19.23 23.87 -24.36
C HIS A 539 -19.78 23.73 -22.94
N ALA A 540 -19.06 23.03 -22.08
CA ALA A 540 -19.42 22.85 -20.67
C ALA A 540 -18.18 22.85 -19.80
N SER A 541 -18.11 23.75 -18.83
CA SER A 541 -17.01 23.84 -17.87
C SER A 541 -17.25 22.98 -16.63
N SER A 542 -18.44 22.44 -16.43
CA SER A 542 -18.78 21.56 -15.30
C SER A 542 -19.69 20.41 -15.71
N ILE A 543 -19.61 19.32 -14.95
CA ILE A 543 -20.49 18.13 -15.01
C ILE A 543 -21.12 17.96 -13.65
N ARG A 544 -22.45 17.95 -13.59
CA ARG A 544 -23.23 17.67 -12.38
C ARG A 544 -23.78 16.25 -12.41
N TRP A 545 -23.62 15.54 -11.32
CA TRP A 545 -24.01 14.14 -11.21
C TRP A 545 -24.49 13.78 -9.81
N SER A 546 -25.22 12.65 -9.70
CA SER A 546 -25.60 12.11 -8.40
C SER A 546 -25.55 10.59 -8.35
N PHE A 547 -25.33 10.04 -7.15
CA PHE A 547 -25.61 8.65 -6.78
C PHE A 547 -26.76 8.63 -5.78
N VAL A 548 -27.85 7.95 -6.09
CA VAL A 548 -29.03 7.89 -5.24
C VAL A 548 -29.38 6.44 -4.95
N ARG A 549 -29.50 6.09 -3.66
CA ARG A 549 -29.95 4.77 -3.23
C ARG A 549 -31.46 4.69 -3.43
N SER A 550 -31.92 3.73 -4.23
CA SER A 550 -33.35 3.50 -4.47
C SER A 550 -33.98 2.82 -3.25
N SER A 551 -35.03 3.42 -2.70
CA SER A 551 -35.82 2.83 -1.62
C SER A 551 -36.84 1.78 -2.09
N ALA A 552 -36.91 1.51 -3.43
CA ALA A 552 -37.89 0.63 -4.05
C ALA A 552 -37.24 -0.62 -4.65
N SER A 553 -37.94 -1.75 -4.56
CA SER A 553 -37.65 -2.95 -5.34
C SER A 553 -37.54 -2.60 -6.84
N PRO A 554 -36.70 -3.28 -7.65
CA PRO A 554 -36.47 -2.97 -9.07
C PRO A 554 -37.74 -2.78 -9.94
N ALA A 555 -38.86 -3.34 -9.52
CA ALA A 555 -40.16 -3.21 -10.20
C ALA A 555 -40.82 -1.82 -10.05
N ALA A 556 -40.47 -1.03 -9.01
CA ALA A 556 -41.11 0.26 -8.73
C ALA A 556 -40.37 1.48 -9.31
N THR A 557 -39.18 1.28 -9.82
CA THR A 557 -38.26 2.36 -10.28
C THR A 557 -38.77 3.04 -11.56
N ASN A 558 -39.62 2.35 -12.37
CA ASN A 558 -40.21 2.93 -13.57
C ASN A 558 -41.32 3.94 -13.27
N ALA A 559 -41.90 3.97 -12.07
CA ALA A 559 -43.02 4.84 -11.74
C ALA A 559 -42.62 6.22 -11.17
N ARG A 560 -41.37 6.38 -10.70
CA ARG A 560 -40.90 7.65 -10.07
C ARG A 560 -40.15 8.58 -11.03
N ARG A 561 -40.28 8.39 -12.31
CA ARG A 561 -39.56 9.10 -13.37
C ARG A 561 -39.87 10.61 -13.50
N ASN A 562 -40.84 11.15 -12.77
CA ASN A 562 -41.31 12.54 -12.93
C ASN A 562 -40.85 13.52 -11.83
N ALA A 563 -40.04 13.10 -10.87
CA ALA A 563 -39.50 14.03 -9.86
C ALA A 563 -37.97 14.03 -9.93
N ARG A 564 -37.39 14.53 -11.03
CA ARG A 564 -36.00 14.92 -11.09
C ARG A 564 -35.83 16.13 -10.18
N ARG A 565 -35.22 15.91 -9.01
CA ARG A 565 -34.71 17.03 -8.21
C ARG A 565 -33.36 17.43 -8.74
N GLU A 566 -33.18 18.71 -9.03
CA GLU A 566 -31.85 19.30 -9.31
C GLU A 566 -30.89 18.99 -8.14
N PRO A 567 -29.56 18.98 -8.39
CA PRO A 567 -28.59 18.78 -7.33
C PRO A 567 -28.77 19.81 -6.24
N GLU A 568 -28.74 19.37 -4.98
CA GLU A 568 -28.89 20.23 -3.81
C GLU A 568 -27.56 20.93 -3.41
N LEU A 569 -26.60 20.95 -4.35
CA LEU A 569 -25.34 21.67 -4.12
C LEU A 569 -25.61 23.19 -4.06
N PRO A 570 -25.09 23.90 -3.03
CA PRO A 570 -25.17 25.34 -2.99
C PRO A 570 -24.41 25.91 -4.20
N LEU A 571 -25.11 26.63 -5.05
CA LEU A 571 -24.54 27.37 -6.17
C LEU A 571 -24.03 28.70 -5.63
N GLU A 572 -22.73 28.94 -5.64
CA GLU A 572 -22.06 30.24 -5.69
C GLU A 572 -21.18 30.34 -6.92
#